data_588a4664084984ce6f5a4dbaf2ee4116
#
_entry.id   588a4664084984ce6f5a4dbaf2ee4116
#
_cell.length_a   1.000
_cell.length_b   1.000
_cell.length_c   1.000
_cell.angle_alpha   90.00
_cell.angle_beta   90.00
_cell.angle_gamma   90.00
#
_symmetry.space_group_name_H-M   'P 1'
#
loop_
_entity.id
_entity.type
_entity.pdbx_description
1 polymer ?
#
loop_
_entity_poly.entity_id
_entity_poly.type
_entity_poly.pdbx_seq_one_letter_code
_entity_poly.pdbx_strand_id
1 'polypeptide(L)'
;MPMALFLSQHLAASSGTGSSDFEQLEQILDAIPQVKYICLDVANGYSEHFVEFVKDVRKRFPEHTIMAGNVVTGEMVEELILSGADIIKVGIGPGSVCTTRKKTGVGYPQLSAVMECADAAHGLKGHIISDGGCSCPGDVAKAFGAGADFVMLGGMLAGHSESGGELIERNGKKYKLFYGMSSEMAMKKYAGGVAEYR
;
A
#
# COMPACT_ATOMS: atom_id res chain seq x y z
N MET A 1 -0.97 14.74 26.40
CA MET A 1 -1.08 14.88 24.95
C MET A 1 -2.30 14.08 24.51
N PRO A 2 -3.27 14.60 23.76
CA PRO A 2 -4.42 13.82 23.33
C PRO A 2 -3.97 12.61 22.51
N MET A 3 -4.56 11.45 22.73
CA MET A 3 -4.23 10.20 22.07
C MET A 3 -4.25 10.32 20.52
N ALA A 4 -5.14 11.15 19.98
CA ALA A 4 -5.21 11.45 18.55
C ALA A 4 -3.92 12.11 18.00
N LEU A 5 -3.26 12.98 18.76
CA LEU A 5 -2.01 13.62 18.35
C LEU A 5 -0.82 12.65 18.38
N PHE A 6 -0.82 11.69 19.31
CA PHE A 6 0.20 10.64 19.36
C PHE A 6 0.06 9.66 18.19
N LEU A 7 -1.18 9.30 17.82
CA LEU A 7 -1.43 8.39 16.72
C LEU A 7 -1.10 9.01 15.35
N SER A 8 -1.27 10.32 15.17
CA SER A 8 -1.03 10.99 13.87
C SER A 8 0.42 10.89 13.39
N GLN A 9 1.39 10.72 14.30
CA GLN A 9 2.79 10.50 13.96
C GLN A 9 3.07 9.12 13.34
N HIS A 10 2.13 8.18 13.47
CA HIS A 10 2.22 6.81 12.98
C HIS A 10 1.21 6.51 11.86
N LEU A 11 0.56 7.54 11.33
CA LEU A 11 -0.39 7.42 10.23
C LEU A 11 0.24 7.88 8.92
N ALA A 12 -0.19 7.26 7.83
CA ALA A 12 0.08 7.72 6.48
C ALA A 12 -1.22 8.23 5.84
N ALA A 13 -1.17 9.38 5.17
CA ALA A 13 -2.24 9.81 4.28
C ALA A 13 -2.14 9.00 2.99
N SER A 14 -3.18 8.23 2.68
CA SER A 14 -3.22 7.40 1.47
C SER A 14 -3.96 8.11 0.35
N SER A 15 -3.41 8.06 -0.87
CA SER A 15 -3.97 8.70 -2.06
C SER A 15 -3.89 7.75 -3.26
N GLY A 16 -4.89 7.81 -4.14
CA GLY A 16 -4.81 7.34 -5.52
C GLY A 16 -4.16 8.38 -6.41
N THR A 17 -4.43 8.30 -7.72
CA THR A 17 -3.89 9.22 -8.74
C THR A 17 -5.01 9.85 -9.59
N GLY A 18 -6.25 9.81 -9.11
CA GLY A 18 -7.39 10.45 -9.77
C GLY A 18 -7.31 11.99 -9.72
N SER A 19 -8.09 12.64 -10.55
CA SER A 19 -8.07 14.10 -10.68
C SER A 19 -8.36 14.88 -9.40
N SER A 20 -9.13 14.31 -8.47
CA SER A 20 -9.44 14.92 -7.18
C SER A 20 -8.53 14.42 -6.02
N ASP A 21 -7.72 13.40 -6.26
CA ASP A 21 -6.94 12.75 -5.19
C ASP A 21 -5.85 13.68 -4.66
N PHE A 22 -5.24 14.47 -5.54
CA PHE A 22 -4.21 15.44 -5.15
C PHE A 22 -4.77 16.53 -4.23
N GLU A 23 -5.91 17.11 -4.58
CA GLU A 23 -6.58 18.12 -3.75
C GLU A 23 -7.01 17.57 -2.39
N GLN A 24 -7.52 16.33 -2.37
CA GLN A 24 -7.89 15.66 -1.11
C GLN A 24 -6.67 15.42 -0.22
N LEU A 25 -5.54 15.02 -0.82
CA LEU A 25 -4.28 14.84 -0.10
C LEU A 25 -3.82 16.16 0.54
N GLU A 26 -3.86 17.27 -0.18
CA GLU A 26 -3.55 18.60 0.35
C GLU A 26 -4.45 18.94 1.55
N GLN A 27 -5.76 18.77 1.40
CA GLN A 27 -6.73 19.06 2.47
C GLN A 27 -6.46 18.23 3.74
N ILE A 28 -6.10 16.94 3.58
CA ILE A 28 -5.79 16.06 4.71
C ILE A 28 -4.53 16.54 5.43
N LEU A 29 -3.47 16.85 4.71
CA LEU A 29 -2.19 17.26 5.28
C LEU A 29 -2.26 18.66 5.90
N ASP A 30 -3.03 19.57 5.33
CA ASP A 30 -3.31 20.88 5.90
C ASP A 30 -4.12 20.77 7.20
N ALA A 31 -5.09 19.87 7.24
CA ALA A 31 -5.92 19.64 8.44
C ALA A 31 -5.15 18.93 9.57
N ILE A 32 -4.18 18.06 9.23
CA ILE A 32 -3.43 17.26 10.20
C ILE A 32 -1.92 17.34 9.88
N PRO A 33 -1.26 18.47 10.18
CA PRO A 33 0.15 18.70 9.82
C PRO A 33 1.15 17.78 10.57
N GLN A 34 0.68 16.98 11.52
CA GLN A 34 1.49 15.99 12.24
C GLN A 34 1.72 14.71 11.41
N VAL A 35 0.91 14.46 10.37
CA VAL A 35 1.10 13.33 9.46
C VAL A 35 2.39 13.57 8.67
N LYS A 36 3.31 12.59 8.72
CA LYS A 36 4.64 12.68 8.07
C LYS A 36 4.77 11.78 6.85
N TYR A 37 3.84 10.86 6.69
CA TYR A 37 3.90 9.82 5.68
C TYR A 37 2.77 10.01 4.66
N ILE A 38 3.12 9.91 3.38
CA ILE A 38 2.19 9.87 2.25
C ILE A 38 2.30 8.49 1.61
N CYS A 39 1.18 7.84 1.33
CA CYS A 39 1.14 6.55 0.65
C CYS A 39 0.38 6.69 -0.67
N LEU A 40 1.11 6.67 -1.79
CA LEU A 40 0.57 6.66 -3.13
C LEU A 40 0.31 5.21 -3.54
N ASP A 41 -0.95 4.82 -3.54
CA ASP A 41 -1.37 3.41 -3.64
C ASP A 41 -2.17 3.16 -4.92
N VAL A 42 -1.55 2.48 -5.87
CA VAL A 42 -2.18 2.04 -7.12
C VAL A 42 -1.97 0.54 -7.33
N ALA A 43 -2.88 -0.09 -8.05
CA ALA A 43 -2.77 -1.52 -8.34
C ALA A 43 -1.63 -1.86 -9.29
N ASN A 44 -1.24 -0.91 -10.12
CA ASN A 44 -0.20 -1.05 -11.13
C ASN A 44 0.60 0.25 -11.23
N GLY A 45 1.79 0.27 -10.64
CA GLY A 45 2.70 1.40 -10.63
C GLY A 45 3.50 1.61 -11.93
N TYR A 46 3.20 0.89 -13.00
CA TYR A 46 3.98 0.91 -14.27
C TYR A 46 3.46 1.93 -15.29
N SER A 47 2.69 2.93 -14.89
CA SER A 47 2.21 3.96 -15.80
C SER A 47 3.03 5.25 -15.70
N GLU A 48 3.26 5.92 -16.83
CA GLU A 48 3.89 7.24 -16.88
C GLU A 48 3.11 8.24 -16.00
N HIS A 49 1.79 8.19 -16.01
CA HIS A 49 0.93 9.00 -15.15
C HIS A 49 1.26 8.85 -13.67
N PHE A 50 1.54 7.62 -13.21
CA PHE A 50 1.92 7.38 -11.81
C PHE A 50 3.27 8.01 -11.47
N VAL A 51 4.25 7.87 -12.35
CA VAL A 51 5.57 8.47 -12.19
C VAL A 51 5.50 9.99 -12.09
N GLU A 52 4.74 10.65 -12.97
CA GLU A 52 4.54 12.09 -12.94
C GLU A 52 3.79 12.52 -11.66
N PHE A 53 2.81 11.76 -11.23
CA PHE A 53 2.10 12.03 -9.98
C PHE A 53 3.04 11.97 -8.76
N VAL A 54 3.96 11.02 -8.70
CA VAL A 54 4.99 10.93 -7.64
C VAL A 54 5.87 12.18 -7.64
N LYS A 55 6.31 12.66 -8.82
CA LYS A 55 7.11 13.89 -8.96
C LYS A 55 6.35 15.12 -8.45
N ASP A 56 5.09 15.25 -8.80
CA ASP A 56 4.24 16.37 -8.37
C ASP A 56 4.03 16.36 -6.85
N VAL A 57 3.77 15.18 -6.26
CA VAL A 57 3.64 15.03 -4.81
C VAL A 57 4.96 15.38 -4.11
N ARG A 58 6.11 14.90 -4.61
CA ARG A 58 7.43 15.27 -4.04
C ARG A 58 7.69 16.76 -4.10
N LYS A 59 7.37 17.40 -5.21
CA LYS A 59 7.53 18.85 -5.38
C LYS A 59 6.68 19.64 -4.39
N ARG A 60 5.46 19.19 -4.15
CA ARG A 60 4.52 19.85 -3.23
C ARG A 60 4.81 19.60 -1.76
N PHE A 61 5.30 18.39 -1.43
CA PHE A 61 5.54 17.92 -0.07
C PHE A 61 7.00 17.45 0.12
N PRO A 62 7.99 18.36 0.04
CA PRO A 62 9.41 17.98 0.02
C PRO A 62 9.90 17.31 1.30
N GLU A 63 9.26 17.60 2.45
CA GLU A 63 9.66 17.10 3.77
C GLU A 63 8.93 15.81 4.21
N HIS A 64 7.96 15.33 3.42
CA HIS A 64 7.22 14.12 3.76
C HIS A 64 7.94 12.89 3.25
N THR A 65 7.82 11.79 3.99
CA THR A 65 8.21 10.46 3.50
C THR A 65 7.15 9.93 2.57
N ILE A 66 7.50 9.68 1.31
CA ILE A 66 6.59 9.20 0.27
C ILE A 66 6.80 7.71 0.05
N MET A 67 5.76 6.94 0.31
CA MET A 67 5.63 5.53 -0.04
C MET A 67 4.87 5.44 -1.37
N ALA A 68 5.38 4.70 -2.36
CA ALA A 68 4.75 4.59 -3.67
C ALA A 68 4.72 3.14 -4.16
N GLY A 69 3.65 2.73 -4.80
CA GLY A 69 3.52 1.38 -5.38
C GLY A 69 2.09 1.09 -5.85
N ASN A 70 1.85 -0.14 -6.38
CA ASN A 70 2.76 -1.28 -6.22
C ASN A 70 3.49 -1.63 -7.51
N VAL A 71 4.69 -2.11 -7.34
CA VAL A 71 5.58 -2.61 -8.40
C VAL A 71 6.22 -3.94 -7.97
N VAL A 72 6.91 -4.64 -8.88
CA VAL A 72 7.54 -5.95 -8.62
C VAL A 72 8.88 -6.15 -9.33
N THR A 73 9.43 -5.12 -9.97
CA THR A 73 10.70 -5.18 -10.70
C THR A 73 11.67 -4.10 -10.26
N GLY A 74 12.97 -4.39 -10.32
CA GLY A 74 14.04 -3.47 -9.92
C GLY A 74 14.04 -2.17 -10.72
N GLU A 75 13.83 -2.23 -12.04
CA GLU A 75 13.81 -1.04 -12.90
C GLU A 75 12.74 -0.04 -12.47
N MET A 76 11.55 -0.54 -12.11
CA MET A 76 10.48 0.38 -11.70
C MET A 76 10.68 0.90 -10.28
N VAL A 77 11.34 0.14 -9.41
CA VAL A 77 11.79 0.64 -8.11
C VAL A 77 12.75 1.82 -8.29
N GLU A 78 13.76 1.67 -9.15
CA GLU A 78 14.72 2.73 -9.46
C GLU A 78 14.01 3.98 -10.01
N GLU A 79 13.11 3.79 -10.98
CA GLU A 79 12.34 4.91 -11.57
C GLU A 79 11.55 5.68 -10.52
N LEU A 80 10.85 5.01 -9.61
CA LEU A 80 10.04 5.66 -8.58
C LEU A 80 10.90 6.37 -7.53
N ILE A 81 12.03 5.79 -7.13
CA ILE A 81 12.97 6.44 -6.19
C ILE A 81 13.57 7.70 -6.84
N LEU A 82 14.02 7.62 -8.07
CA LEU A 82 14.58 8.76 -8.80
C LEU A 82 13.52 9.85 -9.06
N SER A 83 12.25 9.47 -9.10
CA SER A 83 11.11 10.38 -9.23
C SER A 83 10.69 11.02 -7.90
N GLY A 84 11.29 10.60 -6.77
CA GLY A 84 11.09 11.25 -5.47
C GLY A 84 10.39 10.41 -4.41
N ALA A 85 10.12 9.12 -4.64
CA ALA A 85 9.67 8.23 -3.59
C ALA A 85 10.83 7.82 -2.66
N ASP A 86 10.56 7.67 -1.37
CA ASP A 86 11.54 7.21 -0.37
C ASP A 86 11.43 5.71 -0.12
N ILE A 87 10.22 5.18 -0.20
CA ILE A 87 9.89 3.80 0.11
C ILE A 87 9.00 3.24 -0.99
N ILE A 88 9.35 2.08 -1.53
CA ILE A 88 8.58 1.45 -2.60
C ILE A 88 7.75 0.28 -2.07
N LYS A 89 6.46 0.26 -2.38
CA LYS A 89 5.56 -0.85 -2.06
C LYS A 89 5.67 -1.93 -3.12
N VAL A 90 6.12 -3.11 -2.70
CA VAL A 90 6.41 -4.25 -3.58
C VAL A 90 5.37 -5.34 -3.40
N GLY A 91 4.67 -5.67 -4.47
CA GLY A 91 3.71 -6.77 -4.52
C GLY A 91 2.53 -6.53 -5.45
N ILE A 92 2.32 -7.42 -6.40
CA ILE A 92 1.15 -7.44 -7.29
C ILE A 92 0.49 -8.81 -7.17
N GLY A 93 -0.70 -8.81 -6.54
CA GLY A 93 -1.53 -9.98 -6.41
C GLY A 93 -1.18 -11.00 -5.31
N PRO A 94 -0.25 -10.75 -4.35
CA PRO A 94 0.10 -11.76 -3.34
C PRO A 94 -0.88 -11.84 -2.18
N GLY A 95 -1.76 -10.85 -2.00
CA GLY A 95 -2.70 -10.79 -0.88
C GLY A 95 -3.70 -11.94 -0.88
N SER A 96 -4.09 -12.43 0.31
CA SER A 96 -4.99 -13.57 0.48
C SER A 96 -6.39 -13.33 -0.09
N VAL A 97 -6.85 -12.09 -0.13
CA VAL A 97 -8.16 -11.69 -0.70
C VAL A 97 -8.03 -11.03 -2.08
N CYS A 98 -6.80 -10.95 -2.63
CA CYS A 98 -6.56 -10.36 -3.93
C CYS A 98 -7.06 -11.25 -5.07
N THR A 99 -7.75 -10.64 -6.03
CA THR A 99 -8.28 -11.34 -7.20
C THR A 99 -7.47 -11.10 -8.48
N THR A 100 -6.46 -10.24 -8.45
CA THR A 100 -5.67 -9.82 -9.63
C THR A 100 -5.11 -11.02 -10.39
N ARG A 101 -4.40 -11.93 -9.73
CA ARG A 101 -3.80 -13.11 -10.38
C ARG A 101 -4.84 -14.02 -11.02
N LYS A 102 -6.01 -14.17 -10.38
CA LYS A 102 -7.10 -15.02 -10.89
C LYS A 102 -7.83 -14.40 -12.09
N LYS A 103 -7.97 -13.07 -12.11
CA LYS A 103 -8.76 -12.35 -13.11
C LYS A 103 -7.92 -11.89 -14.30
N THR A 104 -6.67 -11.51 -14.06
CA THR A 104 -5.81 -10.92 -15.11
C THR A 104 -4.63 -11.82 -15.51
N GLY A 105 -4.30 -12.82 -14.69
CA GLY A 105 -3.07 -13.61 -14.83
C GLY A 105 -1.79 -12.85 -14.42
N VAL A 106 -1.91 -11.57 -14.03
CA VAL A 106 -0.77 -10.74 -13.68
C VAL A 106 -0.38 -10.97 -12.22
N GLY A 107 0.91 -11.10 -11.98
CA GLY A 107 1.50 -11.25 -10.65
C GLY A 107 2.96 -11.68 -10.73
N TYR A 108 3.63 -11.62 -9.58
CA TYR A 108 5.02 -12.03 -9.45
C TYR A 108 5.18 -12.80 -8.12
N PRO A 109 6.01 -13.86 -8.02
CA PRO A 109 6.27 -14.53 -6.75
C PRO A 109 6.85 -13.55 -5.74
N GLN A 110 6.16 -13.38 -4.60
CA GLN A 110 6.44 -12.27 -3.67
C GLN A 110 7.87 -12.28 -3.14
N LEU A 111 8.41 -13.44 -2.75
CA LEU A 111 9.76 -13.51 -2.22
C LEU A 111 10.81 -13.09 -3.27
N SER A 112 10.64 -13.50 -4.52
CA SER A 112 11.53 -13.11 -5.63
C SER A 112 11.44 -11.62 -5.92
N ALA A 113 10.21 -11.05 -5.92
CA ALA A 113 10.00 -9.62 -6.08
C ALA A 113 10.70 -8.82 -4.98
N VAL A 114 10.57 -9.26 -3.71
CA VAL A 114 11.21 -8.58 -2.57
C VAL A 114 12.74 -8.59 -2.73
N MET A 115 13.35 -9.71 -3.07
CA MET A 115 14.80 -9.82 -3.24
C MET A 115 15.31 -8.89 -4.35
N GLU A 116 14.68 -8.89 -5.51
CA GLU A 116 15.05 -8.06 -6.65
C GLU A 116 14.86 -6.57 -6.34
N CYS A 117 13.70 -6.21 -5.81
CA CYS A 117 13.36 -4.82 -5.51
C CYS A 117 14.18 -4.24 -4.34
N ALA A 118 14.53 -5.06 -3.35
CA ALA A 118 15.40 -4.65 -2.25
C ALA A 118 16.81 -4.29 -2.73
N ASP A 119 17.39 -5.10 -3.62
CA ASP A 119 18.70 -4.84 -4.21
C ASP A 119 18.71 -3.50 -4.96
N ALA A 120 17.71 -3.26 -5.81
CA ALA A 120 17.56 -2.02 -6.56
C ALA A 120 17.38 -0.81 -5.63
N ALA A 121 16.48 -0.89 -4.64
CA ALA A 121 16.20 0.21 -3.72
C ALA A 121 17.40 0.58 -2.87
N HIS A 122 18.06 -0.41 -2.27
CA HIS A 122 19.20 -0.19 -1.39
C HIS A 122 20.41 0.41 -2.16
N GLY A 123 20.59 0.04 -3.43
CA GLY A 123 21.59 0.65 -4.31
C GLY A 123 21.40 2.16 -4.47
N LEU A 124 20.18 2.66 -4.39
CA LEU A 124 19.81 4.08 -4.46
C LEU A 124 19.53 4.72 -3.08
N LYS A 125 19.82 4.01 -1.98
CA LYS A 125 19.54 4.45 -0.60
C LYS A 125 18.05 4.64 -0.30
N GLY A 126 17.18 4.00 -1.08
CA GLY A 126 15.74 3.90 -0.83
C GLY A 126 15.42 2.67 0.02
N HIS A 127 14.13 2.48 0.29
CA HIS A 127 13.61 1.38 1.09
C HIS A 127 12.47 0.67 0.39
N ILE A 128 12.14 -0.55 0.82
CA ILE A 128 10.97 -1.26 0.34
C ILE A 128 10.05 -1.74 1.45
N ILE A 129 8.76 -1.82 1.12
CA ILE A 129 7.74 -2.50 1.90
C ILE A 129 7.36 -3.78 1.16
N SER A 130 7.52 -4.95 1.76
CA SER A 130 6.88 -6.16 1.26
C SER A 130 5.39 -6.11 1.55
N ASP A 131 4.58 -5.93 0.50
CA ASP A 131 3.12 -5.75 0.62
C ASP A 131 2.36 -6.98 0.13
N GLY A 132 1.71 -7.66 1.07
CA GLY A 132 0.89 -8.83 0.84
C GLY A 132 1.63 -10.17 0.89
N GLY A 133 0.86 -11.25 0.97
CA GLY A 133 1.36 -12.63 0.97
C GLY A 133 1.78 -13.19 2.33
N CYS A 134 1.90 -12.38 3.39
CA CYS A 134 2.17 -12.86 4.72
C CYS A 134 0.90 -13.36 5.41
N SER A 135 0.90 -14.63 5.79
CA SER A 135 -0.21 -15.30 6.47
C SER A 135 0.15 -15.81 7.87
N CYS A 136 1.43 -15.84 8.22
CA CYS A 136 1.95 -16.25 9.51
C CYS A 136 3.26 -15.51 9.84
N PRO A 137 3.72 -15.54 11.10
CA PRO A 137 4.98 -14.88 11.50
C PRO A 137 6.21 -15.33 10.71
N GLY A 138 6.25 -16.59 10.27
CA GLY A 138 7.34 -17.11 9.44
C GLY A 138 7.44 -16.45 8.07
N ASP A 139 6.29 -16.02 7.48
CA ASP A 139 6.29 -15.27 6.23
C ASP A 139 6.85 -13.86 6.41
N VAL A 140 6.54 -13.23 7.55
CA VAL A 140 7.11 -11.93 7.93
C VAL A 140 8.64 -12.02 8.07
N ALA A 141 9.12 -13.05 8.75
CA ALA A 141 10.56 -13.30 8.91
C ALA A 141 11.26 -13.52 7.55
N LYS A 142 10.63 -14.26 6.63
CA LYS A 142 11.15 -14.44 5.26
C LYS A 142 11.20 -13.12 4.49
N ALA A 143 10.18 -12.26 4.60
CA ALA A 143 10.18 -10.97 3.93
C ALA A 143 11.36 -10.10 4.38
N PHE A 144 11.62 -10.00 5.69
CA PHE A 144 12.81 -9.31 6.21
C PHE A 144 14.11 -10.00 5.79
N GLY A 145 14.18 -11.34 5.85
CA GLY A 145 15.34 -12.10 5.39
C GLY A 145 15.63 -11.96 3.90
N ALA A 146 14.62 -11.60 3.09
CA ALA A 146 14.75 -11.32 1.66
C ALA A 146 15.16 -9.86 1.36
N GLY A 147 15.30 -9.01 2.38
CA GLY A 147 15.75 -7.64 2.25
C GLY A 147 14.67 -6.56 2.41
N ALA A 148 13.41 -6.91 2.74
CA ALA A 148 12.41 -5.91 3.02
C ALA A 148 12.77 -5.09 4.28
N ASP A 149 12.65 -3.77 4.19
CA ASP A 149 12.82 -2.86 5.34
C ASP A 149 11.56 -2.81 6.19
N PHE A 150 10.41 -2.98 5.55
CA PHE A 150 9.09 -2.98 6.16
C PHE A 150 8.20 -4.09 5.58
N VAL A 151 7.19 -4.50 6.34
CA VAL A 151 6.19 -5.47 5.90
C VAL A 151 4.80 -4.91 6.13
N MET A 152 3.97 -4.88 5.08
CA MET A 152 2.58 -4.45 5.18
C MET A 152 1.69 -5.67 5.42
N LEU A 153 0.92 -5.62 6.51
CA LEU A 153 0.05 -6.70 6.96
C LEU A 153 -1.42 -6.27 6.86
N GLY A 154 -2.23 -7.09 6.24
CA GLY A 154 -3.69 -6.93 6.20
C GLY A 154 -4.38 -8.10 6.89
N GLY A 155 -4.43 -9.26 6.24
CA GLY A 155 -5.16 -10.44 6.71
C GLY A 155 -4.78 -10.93 8.09
N MET A 156 -3.51 -10.87 8.47
CA MET A 156 -3.04 -11.28 9.80
C MET A 156 -3.65 -10.44 10.93
N LEU A 157 -4.02 -9.20 10.66
CA LEU A 157 -4.59 -8.25 11.64
C LEU A 157 -6.11 -8.10 11.53
N ALA A 158 -6.74 -8.59 10.46
CA ALA A 158 -8.13 -8.34 10.13
C ALA A 158 -9.14 -8.85 11.19
N GLY A 159 -8.79 -9.87 11.96
CA GLY A 159 -9.65 -10.44 13.02
C GLY A 159 -9.54 -9.77 14.38
N HIS A 160 -8.63 -8.81 14.56
CA HIS A 160 -8.45 -8.14 15.86
C HIS A 160 -9.59 -7.17 16.15
N SER A 161 -9.83 -6.89 17.45
CA SER A 161 -10.90 -5.97 17.89
C SER A 161 -10.75 -4.57 17.33
N GLU A 162 -9.52 -4.10 17.21
CA GLU A 162 -9.14 -2.78 16.71
C GLU A 162 -9.29 -2.65 15.20
N SER A 163 -9.36 -3.78 14.47
CA SER A 163 -9.54 -3.75 13.01
C SER A 163 -10.97 -3.37 12.65
N GLY A 164 -11.11 -2.65 11.52
CA GLY A 164 -12.41 -2.38 10.90
C GLY A 164 -13.09 -3.66 10.42
N GLY A 165 -14.28 -3.51 9.89
CA GLY A 165 -15.09 -4.61 9.35
C GLY A 165 -16.30 -4.94 10.21
N GLU A 166 -17.35 -5.40 9.55
CA GLU A 166 -18.58 -5.82 10.19
C GLU A 166 -18.37 -7.10 10.99
N LEU A 167 -18.89 -7.13 12.23
CA LEU A 167 -18.91 -8.32 13.06
C LEU A 167 -20.13 -9.17 12.67
N ILE A 168 -19.88 -10.38 12.20
CA ILE A 168 -20.93 -11.35 11.85
C ILE A 168 -20.83 -12.59 12.73
N GLU A 169 -21.96 -13.22 12.99
CA GLU A 169 -22.03 -14.49 13.73
C GLU A 169 -22.50 -15.63 12.82
N ARG A 170 -21.75 -16.73 12.82
CA ARG A 170 -22.12 -17.97 12.13
C ARG A 170 -21.81 -19.16 13.01
N ASN A 171 -22.79 -20.01 13.22
CA ASN A 171 -22.66 -21.26 14.02
C ASN A 171 -22.10 -20.99 15.43
N GLY A 172 -22.56 -19.92 16.10
CA GLY A 172 -22.09 -19.51 17.44
C GLY A 172 -20.67 -18.97 17.51
N LYS A 173 -20.04 -18.71 16.38
CA LYS A 173 -18.70 -18.10 16.29
C LYS A 173 -18.78 -16.71 15.68
N LYS A 174 -18.01 -15.80 16.24
CA LYS A 174 -17.87 -14.42 15.73
C LYS A 174 -16.77 -14.32 14.70
N TYR A 175 -17.04 -13.59 13.60
CA TYR A 175 -16.11 -13.32 12.52
C TYR A 175 -16.16 -11.83 12.18
N LYS A 176 -15.04 -11.28 11.71
CA LYS A 176 -15.02 -9.97 11.04
C LYS A 176 -15.05 -10.15 9.54
N LEU A 177 -15.89 -9.37 8.88
CA LEU A 177 -15.94 -9.35 7.42
C LEU A 177 -14.69 -8.65 6.89
N PHE A 178 -13.91 -9.37 6.08
CA PHE A 178 -12.68 -8.90 5.47
C PHE A 178 -12.70 -9.12 3.96
N TYR A 179 -12.40 -8.09 3.18
CA TYR A 179 -12.43 -8.14 1.73
C TYR A 179 -11.38 -7.18 1.13
N GLY A 180 -10.92 -7.47 -0.11
CA GLY A 180 -9.99 -6.61 -0.82
C GLY A 180 -10.68 -5.37 -1.40
N MET A 181 -9.93 -4.28 -1.58
CA MET A 181 -10.43 -3.01 -2.10
C MET A 181 -10.98 -3.12 -3.53
N SER A 182 -10.45 -4.03 -4.35
CA SER A 182 -10.93 -4.31 -5.71
C SER A 182 -11.97 -5.44 -5.77
N SER A 183 -12.49 -5.92 -4.64
CA SER A 183 -13.57 -6.90 -4.62
C SER A 183 -14.88 -6.27 -5.07
N GLU A 184 -15.78 -7.10 -5.63
CA GLU A 184 -17.12 -6.66 -6.03
C GLU A 184 -17.89 -6.00 -4.87
N MET A 185 -17.70 -6.49 -3.65
CA MET A 185 -18.31 -5.93 -2.44
C MET A 185 -17.79 -4.52 -2.15
N ALA A 186 -16.47 -4.31 -2.21
CA ALA A 186 -15.87 -2.99 -1.99
C ALA A 186 -16.31 -2.01 -3.09
N MET A 187 -16.31 -2.43 -4.35
CA MET A 187 -16.73 -1.62 -5.48
C MET A 187 -18.20 -1.19 -5.35
N LYS A 188 -19.09 -2.09 -4.99
CA LYS A 188 -20.52 -1.76 -4.76
C LYS A 188 -20.71 -0.80 -3.59
N LYS A 189 -19.92 -0.94 -2.53
CA LYS A 189 -20.07 -0.15 -1.30
C LYS A 189 -19.46 1.24 -1.40
N TYR A 190 -18.34 1.40 -2.11
CA TYR A 190 -17.53 2.62 -2.08
C TYR A 190 -17.36 3.30 -3.43
N ALA A 191 -17.62 2.63 -4.55
CA ALA A 191 -17.43 3.15 -5.90
C ALA A 191 -18.69 3.08 -6.79
N GLY A 192 -19.88 2.94 -6.20
CA GLY A 192 -21.14 2.93 -6.96
C GLY A 192 -21.32 1.75 -7.92
N GLY A 193 -20.49 0.72 -7.81
CA GLY A 193 -20.61 -0.51 -8.60
C GLY A 193 -19.75 -0.57 -9.87
N VAL A 194 -19.14 0.54 -10.28
CA VAL A 194 -18.17 0.59 -11.39
C VAL A 194 -16.85 1.10 -10.83
N ALA A 195 -15.79 0.33 -10.96
CA ALA A 195 -14.48 0.78 -10.58
C ALA A 195 -13.83 1.57 -11.74
N GLU A 196 -13.66 2.86 -11.56
CA GLU A 196 -12.43 3.46 -12.01
C GLU A 196 -11.35 2.92 -11.07
N TYR A 197 -10.54 1.99 -11.56
CA TYR A 197 -9.54 1.33 -10.75
C TYR A 197 -8.39 2.30 -10.48
N ARG A 198 -8.10 2.50 -9.22
CA ARG A 198 -6.95 3.27 -8.73
C ARG A 198 -5.62 2.69 -9.23
#